data_b979f32a80009cef6aab8ba0b084d711
#
_entry.id   b979f32a80009cef6aab8ba0b084d711
#
_cell.length_a   1.000
_cell.length_b   1.000
_cell.length_c   1.000
_cell.angle_alpha   90.00
_cell.angle_beta   90.00
_cell.angle_gamma   90.00
#
_symmetry.space_group_name_H-M   'P 1'
#
loop_
_entity.id
_entity.type
_entity.pdbx_description
1 polymer ?
#
loop_
_entity_poly.entity_id
_entity_poly.type
_entity_poly.pdbx_seq_one_letter_code
_entity_poly.pdbx_strand_id
1 'polypeptide(L)'
;MSMKSALQEMEQQDAGPAPERNRHELSTIEAAPIESVMVNDPHSIEAEAIRALRTRLAAQHLREGRRSIAICAAAAESGCTYIALNLAVAMAQAGVRTALVDANLRDPMIADLCGLPLSMPGLSDYLAGDSIAMA
;
A
#
# COMPACT_ATOMS: atom_id res chain seq x y z
N MET A 1 -12.50 23.67 -32.41
CA MET A 1 -11.80 22.49 -31.92
C MET A 1 -12.29 22.21 -30.50
N SER A 2 -13.00 21.12 -30.27
CA SER A 2 -13.74 20.90 -29.01
C SER A 2 -12.77 20.27 -27.98
N MET A 3 -12.89 20.72 -26.72
CA MET A 3 -12.11 20.22 -25.57
C MET A 3 -12.22 18.68 -25.41
N LYS A 4 -13.32 18.07 -25.88
CA LYS A 4 -13.48 16.61 -25.95
C LYS A 4 -12.55 15.93 -26.96
N SER A 5 -12.22 16.59 -28.06
CA SER A 5 -11.32 16.04 -29.08
C SER A 5 -9.86 16.02 -28.59
N ALA A 6 -9.46 17.04 -27.82
CA ALA A 6 -8.12 17.11 -27.24
C ALA A 6 -7.91 16.08 -26.13
N LEU A 7 -8.93 15.78 -25.32
CA LEU A 7 -8.88 14.74 -24.30
C LEU A 7 -8.80 13.32 -24.91
N GLN A 8 -9.51 13.07 -26.02
CA GLN A 8 -9.43 11.78 -26.72
C GLN A 8 -8.09 11.54 -27.41
N GLU A 9 -7.43 12.61 -27.89
CA GLU A 9 -6.08 12.50 -28.47
C GLU A 9 -5.01 12.27 -27.39
N MET A 10 -5.18 12.83 -26.19
CA MET A 10 -4.28 12.56 -25.05
C MET A 10 -4.40 11.11 -24.52
N GLU A 11 -5.62 10.56 -24.48
CA GLU A 11 -5.83 9.16 -24.06
C GLU A 11 -5.26 8.11 -25.05
N GLN A 12 -5.14 8.47 -26.32
CA GLN A 12 -4.60 7.56 -27.35
C GLN A 12 -3.07 7.57 -27.49
N GLN A 13 -2.38 8.56 -26.92
CA GLN A 13 -0.93 8.72 -27.04
C GLN A 13 -0.13 7.97 -25.97
N ASP A 14 -0.78 7.47 -24.91
CA ASP A 14 -0.11 6.86 -23.76
C ASP A 14 -0.25 5.32 -23.66
N ALA A 15 -0.68 4.66 -24.72
CA ALA A 15 -0.75 3.19 -24.80
C ALA A 15 0.45 2.62 -25.57
N GLY A 16 1.66 2.91 -25.11
CA GLY A 16 2.83 2.10 -25.46
C GLY A 16 2.69 0.70 -24.83
N PRO A 17 3.23 -0.38 -25.48
CA PRO A 17 3.18 -1.71 -24.88
C PRO A 17 3.83 -1.66 -23.51
N ALA A 18 3.09 -2.10 -22.48
CA ALA A 18 3.60 -2.19 -21.12
C ALA A 18 4.90 -3.03 -21.13
N PRO A 19 6.00 -2.55 -20.49
CA PRO A 19 7.25 -3.30 -20.46
C PRO A 19 6.97 -4.69 -19.89
N GLU A 20 7.43 -5.74 -20.59
CA GLU A 20 7.39 -7.11 -20.08
C GLU A 20 8.12 -7.16 -18.74
N ARG A 21 7.35 -7.26 -17.67
CA ARG A 21 7.88 -7.31 -16.32
C ARG A 21 8.59 -8.63 -16.10
N ASN A 22 9.86 -8.56 -15.83
CA ASN A 22 10.66 -9.69 -15.41
C ASN A 22 10.19 -10.17 -14.03
N ARG A 23 9.23 -11.11 -13.99
CA ARG A 23 8.67 -11.69 -12.75
C ARG A 23 9.71 -12.42 -11.90
N HIS A 24 10.90 -12.64 -12.43
CA HIS A 24 11.97 -13.36 -11.74
C HIS A 24 12.78 -12.52 -10.74
N GLU A 25 12.77 -11.18 -10.86
CA GLU A 25 13.53 -10.34 -9.93
C GLU A 25 12.84 -10.13 -8.57
N LEU A 26 11.53 -10.32 -8.49
CA LEU A 26 10.77 -10.15 -7.23
C LEU A 26 10.81 -11.38 -6.31
N SER A 27 11.31 -12.54 -6.79
CA SER A 27 11.33 -13.79 -6.02
C SER A 27 12.51 -13.93 -5.05
N THR A 28 13.40 -12.94 -4.98
CA THR A 28 14.65 -13.05 -4.21
C THR A 28 14.77 -12.00 -3.09
N ILE A 29 13.71 -11.25 -2.78
CA ILE A 29 13.70 -10.48 -1.53
C ILE A 29 13.41 -11.51 -0.42
N GLU A 30 14.46 -11.96 0.24
CA GLU A 30 14.33 -12.64 1.54
C GLU A 30 13.63 -11.63 2.45
N ALA A 31 12.31 -11.75 2.58
CA ALA A 31 11.52 -10.84 3.38
C ALA A 31 11.98 -11.00 4.84
N ALA A 32 12.61 -9.96 5.36
CA ALA A 32 12.85 -9.86 6.78
C ALA A 32 11.49 -9.95 7.53
N PRO A 33 11.46 -10.40 8.78
CA PRO A 33 10.22 -10.55 9.50
C PRO A 33 9.50 -9.20 9.62
N ILE A 34 8.28 -9.16 9.13
CA ILE A 34 7.42 -7.97 9.24
C ILE A 34 7.06 -7.75 10.71
N GLU A 35 7.27 -6.54 11.22
CA GLU A 35 6.88 -6.16 12.58
C GLU A 35 5.38 -5.92 12.68
N SER A 36 4.59 -6.97 12.54
CA SER A 36 3.13 -6.92 12.60
C SER A 36 2.59 -7.85 13.67
N VAL A 37 1.70 -7.35 14.53
CA VAL A 37 0.99 -8.17 15.51
C VAL A 37 0.15 -9.26 14.85
N MET A 38 -0.32 -9.02 13.63
CA MET A 38 -1.08 -10.00 12.85
C MET A 38 -0.26 -11.23 12.46
N VAL A 39 1.09 -11.11 12.49
CA VAL A 39 2.04 -12.18 12.18
C VAL A 39 2.68 -12.71 13.46
N ASN A 40 3.17 -11.81 14.33
CA ASN A 40 4.01 -12.15 15.48
C ASN A 40 3.18 -12.62 16.68
N ASP A 41 1.97 -12.09 16.87
CA ASP A 41 1.03 -12.52 17.92
C ASP A 41 -0.41 -12.51 17.43
N PRO A 42 -0.79 -13.45 16.53
CA PRO A 42 -2.08 -13.43 15.86
C PRO A 42 -3.28 -13.72 16.78
N HIS A 43 -3.04 -14.11 18.02
CA HIS A 43 -4.07 -14.42 19.01
C HIS A 43 -4.23 -13.32 20.08
N SER A 44 -3.49 -12.23 19.97
CA SER A 44 -3.57 -11.10 20.90
C SER A 44 -4.89 -10.34 20.77
N ILE A 45 -5.20 -9.57 21.81
CA ILE A 45 -6.36 -8.65 21.82
C ILE A 45 -6.22 -7.59 20.73
N GLU A 46 -5.01 -7.13 20.50
CA GLU A 46 -4.66 -6.17 19.46
C GLU A 46 -4.94 -6.73 18.06
N ALA A 47 -4.52 -7.96 17.78
CA ALA A 47 -4.80 -8.61 16.52
C ALA A 47 -6.32 -8.80 16.28
N GLU A 48 -7.06 -9.10 17.33
CA GLU A 48 -8.52 -9.22 17.26
C GLU A 48 -9.18 -7.86 16.99
N ALA A 49 -8.70 -6.80 17.62
CA ALA A 49 -9.18 -5.44 17.36
C ALA A 49 -8.94 -5.03 15.89
N ILE A 50 -7.78 -5.36 15.32
CA ILE A 50 -7.48 -5.12 13.89
C ILE A 50 -8.41 -5.93 12.99
N ARG A 51 -8.71 -7.20 13.31
CA ARG A 51 -9.68 -8.01 12.54
C ARG A 51 -11.08 -7.41 12.59
N ALA A 52 -11.51 -6.91 13.74
CA ALA A 52 -12.79 -6.24 13.88
C ALA A 52 -12.85 -4.95 13.05
N LEU A 53 -11.78 -4.15 13.06
CA LEU A 53 -11.64 -2.96 12.22
C LEU A 53 -11.72 -3.33 10.72
N ARG A 54 -10.94 -4.32 10.27
CA ARG A 54 -10.99 -4.84 8.90
C ARG A 54 -12.42 -5.21 8.50
N THR A 55 -13.12 -5.97 9.35
CA THR A 55 -14.48 -6.45 9.06
C THR A 55 -15.45 -5.29 8.86
N ARG A 56 -15.37 -4.26 9.72
CA ARG A 56 -16.18 -3.04 9.57
C ARG A 56 -15.88 -2.28 8.29
N LEU A 57 -14.60 -2.10 7.96
CA LEU A 57 -14.18 -1.40 6.75
C LEU A 57 -14.58 -2.18 5.49
N ALA A 58 -14.44 -3.49 5.50
CA ALA A 58 -14.90 -4.33 4.39
C ALA A 58 -16.40 -4.21 4.16
N ALA A 59 -17.20 -4.23 5.25
CA ALA A 59 -18.64 -4.13 5.16
C ALA A 59 -19.15 -2.75 4.71
N GLN A 60 -18.46 -1.67 5.11
CA GLN A 60 -18.91 -0.30 4.85
C GLN A 60 -18.30 0.30 3.58
N HIS A 61 -17.01 0.07 3.31
CA HIS A 61 -16.29 0.74 2.23
C HIS A 61 -16.11 -0.12 0.98
N LEU A 62 -15.67 -1.38 1.15
CA LEU A 62 -15.42 -2.23 -0.02
C LEU A 62 -16.72 -2.62 -0.73
N ARG A 63 -17.81 -2.82 0.00
CA ARG A 63 -19.13 -3.10 -0.59
C ARG A 63 -19.68 -1.93 -1.40
N GLU A 64 -19.33 -0.70 -1.05
CA GLU A 64 -19.69 0.51 -1.80
C GLU A 64 -18.74 0.79 -2.98
N GLY A 65 -17.82 -0.12 -3.28
CA GLY A 65 -16.86 0.03 -4.38
C GLY A 65 -15.67 0.95 -4.07
N ARG A 66 -15.53 1.44 -2.84
CA ARG A 66 -14.36 2.24 -2.43
C ARG A 66 -13.14 1.37 -2.34
N ARG A 67 -12.01 1.85 -2.89
CA ARG A 67 -10.77 1.07 -3.02
C ARG A 67 -9.59 1.66 -2.24
N SER A 68 -9.73 2.83 -1.67
CA SER A 68 -8.68 3.52 -0.93
C SER A 68 -9.13 3.92 0.47
N ILE A 69 -8.22 3.79 1.43
CA ILE A 69 -8.40 4.18 2.83
C ILE A 69 -7.16 4.99 3.21
N ALA A 70 -7.36 6.18 3.77
CA ALA A 70 -6.29 6.97 4.36
C ALA A 70 -6.38 6.87 5.89
N ILE A 71 -5.24 6.62 6.54
CA ILE A 71 -5.10 6.60 7.98
C ILE A 71 -4.27 7.82 8.38
N CYS A 72 -4.89 8.73 9.12
CA CYS A 72 -4.29 10.02 9.49
C CYS A 72 -4.33 10.19 11.01
N ALA A 73 -3.30 10.83 11.56
CA ALA A 73 -3.22 11.19 12.96
C ALA A 73 -3.63 12.63 13.19
N ALA A 74 -4.28 12.88 14.34
CA ALA A 74 -4.50 14.25 14.83
C ALA A 74 -3.29 14.79 15.60
N ALA A 75 -2.41 13.89 16.10
CA ALA A 75 -1.20 14.23 16.84
C ALA A 75 -0.08 13.23 16.50
N ALA A 76 1.16 13.61 16.77
CA ALA A 76 2.31 12.69 16.70
C ALA A 76 2.10 11.49 17.62
N GLU A 77 2.75 10.37 17.31
CA GLU A 77 2.73 9.12 18.09
C GLU A 77 1.33 8.51 18.33
N SER A 78 0.35 8.86 17.51
CA SER A 78 -1.03 8.33 17.61
C SER A 78 -1.19 6.89 17.09
N GLY A 79 -0.13 6.21 16.73
CA GLY A 79 -0.15 4.82 16.25
C GLY A 79 -0.66 4.62 14.82
N CYS A 80 -0.69 5.66 13.98
CA CYS A 80 -1.18 5.55 12.60
C CYS A 80 -0.41 4.52 11.78
N THR A 81 0.92 4.51 11.86
CA THR A 81 1.78 3.56 11.15
C THR A 81 1.48 2.13 11.58
N TYR A 82 1.33 1.91 12.89
CA TYR A 82 0.95 0.62 13.47
C TYR A 82 -0.40 0.14 12.92
N ILE A 83 -1.43 1.00 12.94
CA ILE A 83 -2.76 0.66 12.44
C ILE A 83 -2.72 0.40 10.92
N ALA A 84 -2.01 1.24 10.15
CA ALA A 84 -1.91 1.10 8.70
C ALA A 84 -1.27 -0.22 8.30
N LEU A 85 -0.13 -0.57 8.89
CA LEU A 85 0.59 -1.81 8.63
C LEU A 85 -0.26 -3.03 8.99
N ASN A 86 -0.77 -3.08 10.22
CA ASN A 86 -1.52 -4.24 10.69
C ASN A 86 -2.85 -4.42 9.95
N LEU A 87 -3.53 -3.33 9.57
CA LEU A 87 -4.73 -3.39 8.76
C LEU A 87 -4.43 -3.91 7.34
N ALA A 88 -3.33 -3.45 6.72
CA ALA A 88 -2.92 -3.94 5.41
C ALA A 88 -2.62 -5.45 5.43
N VAL A 89 -1.89 -5.92 6.45
CA VAL A 89 -1.62 -7.35 6.67
C VAL A 89 -2.93 -8.12 6.87
N ALA A 90 -3.85 -7.61 7.70
CA ALA A 90 -5.13 -8.25 7.95
C ALA A 90 -6.02 -8.33 6.68
N MET A 91 -5.99 -7.31 5.83
CA MET A 91 -6.67 -7.31 4.53
C MET A 91 -6.07 -8.35 3.60
N ALA A 92 -4.74 -8.41 3.48
CA ALA A 92 -4.03 -9.38 2.67
C ALA A 92 -4.31 -10.82 3.12
N GLN A 93 -4.29 -11.10 4.44
CA GLN A 93 -4.65 -12.39 5.02
C GLN A 93 -6.09 -12.81 4.71
N ALA A 94 -6.98 -11.85 4.49
CA ALA A 94 -8.36 -12.10 4.06
C ALA A 94 -8.52 -12.25 2.53
N GLY A 95 -7.40 -12.31 1.78
CA GLY A 95 -7.41 -12.47 0.32
C GLY A 95 -7.69 -11.18 -0.46
N VAL A 96 -7.71 -10.02 0.21
CA VAL A 96 -7.86 -8.73 -0.47
C VAL A 96 -6.50 -8.29 -1.02
N ARG A 97 -6.41 -8.04 -2.32
CA ARG A 97 -5.20 -7.44 -2.91
C ARG A 97 -5.03 -6.03 -2.36
N THR A 98 -3.96 -5.84 -1.57
CA THR A 98 -3.74 -4.64 -0.78
C THR A 98 -2.38 -4.05 -1.12
N ALA A 99 -2.36 -2.75 -1.40
CA ALA A 99 -1.13 -1.95 -1.46
C ALA A 99 -1.08 -1.06 -0.21
N LEU A 100 0.05 -1.07 0.48
CA LEU A 100 0.33 -0.17 1.60
C LEU A 100 1.27 0.93 1.11
N VAL A 101 0.87 2.18 1.29
CA VAL A 101 1.64 3.35 0.85
C VAL A 101 2.01 4.18 2.06
N ASP A 102 3.31 4.37 2.29
CA ASP A 102 3.80 5.33 3.29
C ASP A 102 3.81 6.74 2.70
N ALA A 103 2.82 7.53 3.09
CA ALA A 103 2.71 8.92 2.67
C ALA A 103 3.35 9.90 3.67
N ASN A 104 4.00 9.40 4.73
CA ASN A 104 4.78 10.22 5.65
C ASN A 104 6.21 10.43 5.11
N LEU A 105 6.34 11.32 4.14
CA LEU A 105 7.64 11.60 3.50
C LEU A 105 8.68 12.28 4.41
N ARG A 106 8.28 12.70 5.63
CA ARG A 106 9.19 13.33 6.59
C ARG A 106 9.87 12.31 7.48
N ASP A 107 9.13 11.28 7.86
CA ASP A 107 9.57 10.24 8.78
C ASP A 107 8.92 8.91 8.39
N PRO A 108 9.35 8.33 7.25
CA PRO A 108 8.78 7.07 6.75
C PRO A 108 9.26 5.91 7.62
N MET A 109 8.33 5.03 8.02
CA MET A 109 8.61 3.91 8.92
C MET A 109 8.17 2.55 8.34
N ILE A 110 7.32 2.54 7.32
CA ILE A 110 6.72 1.29 6.81
C ILE A 110 7.78 0.37 6.21
N ALA A 111 8.76 0.93 5.49
CA ALA A 111 9.83 0.12 4.89
C ALA A 111 10.63 -0.63 5.95
N ASP A 112 11.05 0.06 7.03
CA ASP A 112 11.78 -0.54 8.15
C ASP A 112 10.97 -1.63 8.85
N LEU A 113 9.69 -1.35 9.14
CA LEU A 113 8.80 -2.31 9.79
C LEU A 113 8.50 -3.54 8.90
N CYS A 114 8.63 -3.39 7.60
CA CYS A 114 8.52 -4.49 6.63
C CYS A 114 9.87 -5.16 6.33
N GLY A 115 10.97 -4.72 6.95
CA GLY A 115 12.30 -5.23 6.70
C GLY A 115 12.78 -5.01 5.26
N LEU A 116 12.29 -3.96 4.59
CA LEU A 116 12.66 -3.65 3.22
C LEU A 116 13.94 -2.82 3.19
N PRO A 117 14.84 -3.06 2.22
CA PRO A 117 16.03 -2.24 2.06
C PRO A 117 15.67 -0.77 1.75
N LEU A 118 16.29 0.17 2.44
CA LEU A 118 16.10 1.62 2.21
C LEU A 118 16.53 2.09 0.82
N SER A 119 17.27 1.25 0.09
CA SER A 119 17.68 1.52 -1.29
C SER A 119 16.60 1.19 -2.32
N MET A 120 15.49 0.59 -1.90
CA MET A 120 14.39 0.32 -2.82
C MET A 120 13.69 1.62 -3.23
N PRO A 121 13.38 1.79 -4.53
CA PRO A 121 12.59 2.91 -4.99
C PRO A 121 11.23 2.96 -4.28
N GLY A 122 10.82 4.14 -3.85
CA GLY A 122 9.60 4.36 -3.09
C GLY A 122 8.70 5.45 -3.69
N LEU A 123 7.74 5.90 -2.90
CA LEU A 123 6.79 6.94 -3.31
C LEU A 123 7.50 8.25 -3.70
N SER A 124 8.59 8.61 -3.02
CA SER A 124 9.37 9.82 -3.33
C SER A 124 9.95 9.79 -4.74
N ASP A 125 10.50 8.65 -5.15
CA ASP A 125 11.11 8.47 -6.47
C ASP A 125 10.01 8.51 -7.54
N TYR A 126 8.90 7.85 -7.29
CA TYR A 126 7.73 7.93 -8.18
C TYR A 126 7.23 9.37 -8.37
N LEU A 127 7.13 10.14 -7.29
CA LEU A 127 6.70 11.55 -7.34
C LEU A 127 7.75 12.44 -8.03
N ALA A 128 9.02 12.07 -8.00
CA ALA A 128 10.09 12.73 -8.74
C ALA A 128 10.06 12.43 -10.26
N GLY A 129 9.24 11.49 -10.70
CA GLY A 129 9.07 11.12 -12.11
C GLY A 129 9.86 9.89 -12.53
N ASP A 130 10.45 9.17 -11.59
CA ASP A 130 11.16 7.93 -11.87
C ASP A 130 10.17 6.79 -12.16
N SER A 131 10.48 5.96 -13.16
CA SER A 131 9.67 4.79 -13.50
C SER A 131 9.83 3.72 -12.43
N ILE A 132 8.88 3.64 -11.50
CA ILE A 132 8.85 2.59 -10.50
C ILE A 132 7.88 1.50 -10.94
N ALA A 133 8.38 0.27 -11.06
CA ALA A 133 7.51 -0.90 -11.18
C ALA A 133 6.84 -1.16 -9.83
N MET A 134 5.58 -0.77 -9.67
CA MET A 134 4.78 -1.24 -8.54
C MET A 134 4.51 -2.73 -8.71
N ALA A 135 5.01 -3.52 -7.77
CA ALA A 135 4.87 -4.98 -7.74
C ALA A 135 3.42 -5.41 -7.46
#